data_6465e6f998d44156a10d6a002b4d082f
#
_entry.id   6465e6f998d44156a10d6a002b4d082f
#
_cell.length_a   1.000
_cell.length_b   1.000
_cell.length_c   1.000
_cell.angle_alpha   90.00
_cell.angle_beta   90.00
_cell.angle_gamma   90.00
#
_symmetry.space_group_name_H-M   'P 1'
#
loop_
_entity.id
_entity.type
_entity.pdbx_description
1 polymer ?
#
loop_
_entity_poly.entity_id
_entity_poly.type
_entity_poly.pdbx_seq_one_letter_code
_entity_poly.pdbx_strand_id
1 'polypeptide(L)'
;AALDKSKELNIKEETYIQYENAEVDIPASFLYELAHIFKVDLGLLLTGEESRMSIFDVTRANKGVSIDRRKEYTHQNLCSKFINKKAETFLVVVDPEKNPVPSLNSHPGQEFNYVLEGSLKIYIHNNEIVLNEGDSIFFDSTHRHAMVALNDKPAKFLAIII
;
A
#
# COMPACT_ATOMS: atom_id res chain seq x y z
N ALA A 1 3.39 24.10 18.81
CA ALA A 1 2.27 23.33 19.33
C ALA A 1 0.92 24.01 19.03
N ALA A 2 -0.02 24.18 20.00
CA ALA A 2 -1.36 24.75 19.74
C ALA A 2 -1.29 26.18 19.13
N LEU A 3 -0.43 27.04 19.66
CA LEU A 3 -0.23 28.41 19.18
C LEU A 3 0.20 28.48 17.71
N ASP A 4 1.05 27.58 17.27
CA ASP A 4 1.53 27.56 15.87
C ASP A 4 0.41 27.11 14.94
N LYS A 5 -0.37 26.11 15.36
CA LYS A 5 -1.51 25.61 14.61
C LYS A 5 -2.66 26.62 14.57
N SER A 6 -2.96 27.29 15.66
CA SER A 6 -3.99 28.33 15.67
C SER A 6 -3.66 29.50 14.76
N LYS A 7 -2.39 29.89 14.64
CA LYS A 7 -1.93 30.92 13.69
C LYS A 7 -2.04 30.45 12.24
N GLU A 8 -1.66 29.21 11.93
CA GLU A 8 -1.80 28.61 10.61
C GLU A 8 -3.26 28.58 10.14
N LEU A 9 -4.16 28.34 11.10
CA LEU A 9 -5.62 28.26 10.88
C LEU A 9 -6.35 29.59 11.04
N ASN A 10 -5.63 30.67 11.35
CA ASN A 10 -6.18 32.01 11.57
C ASN A 10 -7.32 32.07 12.60
N ILE A 11 -7.19 31.30 13.69
CA ILE A 11 -8.13 31.28 14.84
C ILE A 11 -7.37 31.58 16.13
N LYS A 12 -8.13 31.90 17.20
CA LYS A 12 -7.56 32.09 18.53
C LYS A 12 -7.04 30.75 19.08
N GLU A 13 -5.94 30.77 19.80
CA GLU A 13 -5.37 29.59 20.45
C GLU A 13 -6.38 28.90 21.36
N GLU A 14 -7.14 29.67 22.14
CA GLU A 14 -8.20 29.17 23.02
C GLU A 14 -9.27 28.39 22.23
N THR A 15 -9.72 28.89 21.10
CA THR A 15 -10.68 28.22 20.23
C THR A 15 -10.11 26.94 19.64
N TYR A 16 -8.82 26.94 19.25
CA TYR A 16 -8.14 25.75 18.78
C TYR A 16 -8.12 24.64 19.84
N ILE A 17 -7.77 25.01 21.08
CA ILE A 17 -7.74 24.09 22.24
C ILE A 17 -9.14 23.52 22.52
N GLN A 18 -10.18 24.36 22.48
CA GLN A 18 -11.57 23.92 22.66
C GLN A 18 -12.01 22.89 21.61
N TYR A 19 -11.57 23.07 20.34
CA TYR A 19 -11.83 22.10 19.26
C TYR A 19 -11.08 20.79 19.51
N GLU A 20 -9.80 20.83 19.88
CA GLU A 20 -9.02 19.62 20.18
C GLU A 20 -9.58 18.82 21.36
N ASN A 21 -10.12 19.51 22.34
CA ASN A 21 -10.71 18.89 23.53
C ASN A 21 -12.18 18.46 23.34
N ALA A 22 -12.76 18.70 22.16
CA ALA A 22 -14.19 18.49 21.89
C ALA A 22 -15.13 19.22 22.88
N GLU A 23 -14.72 20.39 23.33
CA GLU A 23 -15.52 21.23 24.27
C GLU A 23 -16.59 22.02 23.54
N VAL A 24 -16.41 22.27 22.25
CA VAL A 24 -17.35 22.97 21.38
C VAL A 24 -17.43 22.30 20.00
N ASP A 25 -18.57 22.44 19.35
CA ASP A 25 -18.75 21.92 17.98
C ASP A 25 -17.87 22.67 16.97
N ILE A 26 -17.27 21.93 16.05
CA ILE A 26 -16.47 22.47 14.97
C ILE A 26 -17.40 22.82 13.79
N PRO A 27 -17.48 24.09 13.34
CA PRO A 27 -18.30 24.46 12.19
C PRO A 27 -17.87 23.71 10.92
N ALA A 28 -18.84 23.28 10.11
CA ALA A 28 -18.56 22.58 8.85
C ALA A 28 -17.70 23.41 7.87
N SER A 29 -17.88 24.75 7.86
CA SER A 29 -17.05 25.66 7.09
C SER A 29 -15.59 25.61 7.49
N PHE A 30 -15.32 25.51 8.80
CA PHE A 30 -13.96 25.39 9.33
C PHE A 30 -13.34 24.03 8.98
N LEU A 31 -14.10 22.94 9.05
CA LEU A 31 -13.63 21.63 8.60
C LEU A 31 -13.28 21.61 7.10
N TYR A 32 -14.04 22.34 6.28
CA TYR A 32 -13.73 22.49 4.86
C TYR A 32 -12.40 23.23 4.64
N GLU A 33 -12.15 24.32 5.38
CA GLU A 33 -10.87 25.04 5.33
C GLU A 33 -9.70 24.18 5.81
N LEU A 34 -9.89 23.41 6.90
CA LEU A 34 -8.90 22.44 7.39
C LEU A 34 -8.55 21.41 6.32
N ALA A 35 -9.56 20.83 5.67
CA ALA A 35 -9.37 19.86 4.61
C ALA A 35 -8.50 20.42 3.48
N HIS A 36 -8.75 21.70 3.12
CA HIS A 36 -7.99 22.37 2.08
C HIS A 36 -6.54 22.68 2.50
N ILE A 37 -6.33 23.17 3.73
CA ILE A 37 -5.00 23.48 4.27
C ILE A 37 -4.15 22.20 4.39
N PHE A 38 -4.72 21.13 4.95
CA PHE A 38 -4.01 19.86 5.12
C PHE A 38 -4.00 18.98 3.87
N LYS A 39 -4.69 19.39 2.79
CA LYS A 39 -4.80 18.63 1.52
C LYS A 39 -5.34 17.23 1.75
N VAL A 40 -6.34 17.09 2.59
CA VAL A 40 -7.07 15.86 2.86
C VAL A 40 -8.52 15.99 2.41
N ASP A 41 -9.18 14.86 2.22
CA ASP A 41 -10.61 14.85 1.89
C ASP A 41 -11.45 15.24 3.11
N LEU A 42 -12.49 16.07 2.88
CA LEU A 42 -13.39 16.46 3.97
C LEU A 42 -14.10 15.25 4.61
N GLY A 43 -14.42 14.23 3.81
CA GLY A 43 -14.99 12.97 4.29
C GLY A 43 -14.08 12.28 5.29
N LEU A 44 -12.76 12.30 5.07
CA LEU A 44 -11.77 11.76 6.01
C LEU A 44 -11.83 12.47 7.37
N LEU A 45 -11.95 13.81 7.37
CA LEU A 45 -12.07 14.57 8.62
C LEU A 45 -13.39 14.30 9.36
N LEU A 46 -14.47 14.05 8.62
CA LEU A 46 -15.79 13.82 9.21
C LEU A 46 -16.01 12.39 9.70
N THR A 47 -15.46 11.40 9.00
CA THR A 47 -15.76 9.98 9.24
C THR A 47 -14.57 9.17 9.73
N GLY A 48 -13.35 9.72 9.59
CA GLY A 48 -12.11 8.97 9.81
C GLY A 48 -11.81 7.93 8.72
N GLU A 49 -12.63 7.88 7.66
CA GLU A 49 -12.47 6.94 6.55
C GLU A 49 -12.00 7.67 5.28
N GLU A 50 -11.04 7.09 4.58
CA GLU A 50 -10.65 7.60 3.26
C GLU A 50 -11.77 7.41 2.23
N SER A 51 -11.87 8.38 1.30
CA SER A 51 -12.79 8.29 0.16
C SER A 51 -12.58 6.98 -0.59
N ARG A 52 -13.65 6.20 -0.74
CA ARG A 52 -13.64 4.94 -1.47
C ARG A 52 -14.13 5.17 -2.90
N MET A 53 -13.41 4.62 -3.87
CA MET A 53 -13.71 4.73 -5.29
C MET A 53 -14.41 3.49 -5.79
N SER A 54 -15.48 3.64 -6.57
CA SER A 54 -16.27 2.52 -7.09
C SER A 54 -16.17 2.34 -8.61
N ILE A 55 -15.69 3.35 -9.33
CA ILE A 55 -15.59 3.33 -10.79
C ILE A 55 -14.13 3.20 -11.23
N PHE A 56 -13.24 3.99 -10.64
CA PHE A 56 -11.79 3.90 -10.87
C PHE A 56 -11.04 4.34 -9.61
N ASP A 57 -9.80 3.87 -9.49
CA ASP A 57 -8.81 4.35 -8.53
C ASP A 57 -7.50 4.61 -9.27
N VAL A 58 -6.78 5.66 -8.90
CA VAL A 58 -5.51 6.02 -9.52
C VAL A 58 -4.45 6.15 -8.45
N THR A 59 -3.54 5.19 -8.40
CA THR A 59 -2.33 5.27 -7.59
C THR A 59 -1.21 5.88 -8.43
N ARG A 60 -0.73 7.05 -8.05
CA ARG A 60 0.39 7.72 -8.72
C ARG A 60 1.71 7.02 -8.39
N ALA A 61 2.71 7.18 -9.26
CA ALA A 61 4.03 6.57 -9.07
C ALA A 61 4.58 6.82 -7.65
N ASN A 62 5.04 5.78 -7.00
CA ASN A 62 5.59 5.79 -5.63
C ASN A 62 4.58 6.24 -4.54
N LYS A 63 3.27 6.18 -4.80
CA LYS A 63 2.21 6.52 -3.85
C LYS A 63 1.34 5.33 -3.47
N GLY A 64 1.76 4.11 -3.79
CA GLY A 64 1.13 2.90 -3.30
C GLY A 64 1.21 2.81 -1.76
N VAL A 65 0.17 2.25 -1.15
CA VAL A 65 0.15 2.04 0.29
C VAL A 65 1.11 0.90 0.64
N SER A 66 2.17 1.22 1.39
CA SER A 66 3.15 0.22 1.84
C SER A 66 2.50 -0.72 2.85
N ILE A 67 2.71 -2.01 2.65
CA ILE A 67 2.28 -3.07 3.56
C ILE A 67 3.51 -3.86 3.96
N ASP A 68 4.08 -3.54 5.11
CA ASP A 68 5.23 -4.25 5.66
C ASP A 68 4.74 -5.55 6.29
N ARG A 69 4.71 -6.61 5.49
CA ARG A 69 4.35 -7.94 5.99
C ARG A 69 5.55 -8.79 6.38
N ARG A 70 6.74 -8.54 5.80
CA ARG A 70 7.96 -9.34 6.02
C ARG A 70 9.21 -8.49 5.79
N LYS A 71 10.33 -8.94 6.37
CA LYS A 71 11.64 -8.28 6.18
C LYS A 71 12.18 -8.42 4.76
N GLU A 72 11.82 -9.50 4.06
CA GLU A 72 12.35 -9.86 2.75
C GLU A 72 11.60 -9.21 1.58
N TYR A 73 10.37 -8.72 1.82
CA TYR A 73 9.51 -8.17 0.76
C TYR A 73 8.89 -6.84 1.16
N THR A 74 9.03 -5.87 0.30
CA THR A 74 8.24 -4.64 0.39
C THR A 74 7.06 -4.74 -0.57
N HIS A 75 5.84 -4.61 -0.05
CA HIS A 75 4.62 -4.63 -0.84
C HIS A 75 4.00 -3.24 -0.87
N GLN A 76 3.64 -2.76 -2.05
CA GLN A 76 2.85 -1.56 -2.21
C GLN A 76 1.51 -1.92 -2.86
N ASN A 77 0.40 -1.71 -2.17
CA ASN A 77 -0.93 -1.87 -2.75
C ASN A 77 -1.19 -0.72 -3.73
N LEU A 78 -1.54 -1.08 -4.97
CA LEU A 78 -1.73 -0.12 -6.07
C LEU A 78 -3.19 0.30 -6.27
N CYS A 79 -4.13 -0.28 -5.54
CA CYS A 79 -5.57 0.04 -5.64
C CYS A 79 -6.27 -0.01 -4.28
N SER A 80 -5.67 0.65 -3.27
CA SER A 80 -6.15 0.58 -1.88
C SER A 80 -7.54 1.19 -1.67
N LYS A 81 -7.93 2.17 -2.49
CA LYS A 81 -9.19 2.93 -2.35
C LYS A 81 -10.35 2.36 -3.16
N PHE A 82 -10.09 1.44 -4.08
CA PHE A 82 -11.16 0.85 -4.89
C PHE A 82 -11.95 -0.18 -4.09
N ILE A 83 -13.29 -0.04 -4.06
CA ILE A 83 -14.18 -0.95 -3.32
C ILE A 83 -14.63 -2.11 -4.20
N ASN A 84 -15.02 -3.22 -3.56
CA ASN A 84 -15.54 -4.42 -4.23
C ASN A 84 -14.59 -4.99 -5.30
N LYS A 85 -13.28 -4.90 -5.05
CA LYS A 85 -12.26 -5.47 -5.92
C LYS A 85 -12.46 -6.97 -6.09
N LYS A 86 -12.24 -7.46 -7.30
CA LYS A 86 -12.15 -8.90 -7.60
C LYS A 86 -10.71 -9.38 -7.66
N ALA A 87 -9.75 -8.46 -7.65
CA ALA A 87 -8.32 -8.73 -7.61
C ALA A 87 -7.61 -7.70 -6.75
N GLU A 88 -6.59 -8.12 -6.04
CA GLU A 88 -5.64 -7.23 -5.36
C GLU A 88 -4.41 -7.06 -6.22
N THR A 89 -3.88 -5.84 -6.31
CA THR A 89 -2.71 -5.52 -7.11
C THR A 89 -1.60 -4.93 -6.26
N PHE A 90 -0.40 -5.52 -6.37
CA PHE A 90 0.76 -5.11 -5.59
C PHE A 90 1.98 -4.90 -6.48
N LEU A 91 2.73 -3.86 -6.18
CA LEU A 91 4.12 -3.77 -6.58
C LEU A 91 4.97 -4.40 -5.47
N VAL A 92 5.72 -5.44 -5.81
CA VAL A 92 6.54 -6.18 -4.85
C VAL A 92 8.01 -5.99 -5.18
N VAL A 93 8.81 -5.69 -4.17
CA VAL A 93 10.27 -5.65 -4.27
C VAL A 93 10.81 -6.72 -3.33
N VAL A 94 11.67 -7.58 -3.87
CA VAL A 94 12.41 -8.61 -3.13
C VAL A 94 13.85 -8.16 -3.03
N ASP A 95 14.33 -7.95 -1.83
CA ASP A 95 15.72 -7.58 -1.59
C ASP A 95 16.66 -8.81 -1.64
N PRO A 96 17.89 -8.67 -2.11
CA PRO A 96 18.84 -9.76 -2.14
C PRO A 96 19.31 -10.13 -0.73
N GLU A 97 19.38 -11.42 -0.45
CA GLU A 97 19.92 -11.96 0.79
C GLU A 97 21.15 -12.84 0.51
N LYS A 98 22.16 -12.82 1.42
CA LYS A 98 23.39 -13.60 1.24
C LYS A 98 23.17 -15.11 1.26
N ASN A 99 22.20 -15.59 2.03
CA ASN A 99 21.82 -17.00 2.13
C ASN A 99 20.30 -17.09 2.31
N PRO A 100 19.53 -16.89 1.22
CA PRO A 100 18.09 -16.83 1.33
C PRO A 100 17.51 -18.18 1.74
N VAL A 101 16.78 -18.20 2.85
CA VAL A 101 15.94 -19.33 3.24
C VAL A 101 14.53 -19.00 2.78
N PRO A 102 13.98 -19.73 1.78
CA PRO A 102 12.66 -19.42 1.26
C PRO A 102 11.58 -19.50 2.33
N SER A 103 10.96 -18.39 2.65
CA SER A 103 9.84 -18.31 3.60
C SER A 103 8.54 -18.66 2.91
N LEU A 104 8.22 -19.96 2.86
CA LEU A 104 7.06 -20.49 2.15
C LEU A 104 5.74 -20.00 2.76
N ASN A 105 4.88 -19.47 1.94
CA ASN A 105 3.53 -18.99 2.25
C ASN A 105 2.51 -19.60 1.30
N SER A 106 1.23 -19.54 1.68
CA SER A 106 0.10 -19.85 0.80
C SER A 106 -1.10 -18.98 1.17
N HIS A 107 -1.95 -18.73 0.20
CA HIS A 107 -3.22 -18.02 0.40
C HIS A 107 -4.27 -18.52 -0.60
N PRO A 108 -5.56 -18.33 -0.31
CA PRO A 108 -6.62 -18.70 -1.25
C PRO A 108 -6.53 -17.94 -2.56
N GLY A 109 -6.97 -18.57 -3.63
CA GLY A 109 -7.11 -17.97 -4.96
C GLY A 109 -5.97 -18.30 -5.90
N GLN A 110 -5.74 -17.41 -6.84
CA GLN A 110 -4.72 -17.52 -7.86
C GLN A 110 -3.86 -16.26 -7.87
N GLU A 111 -2.62 -16.40 -8.29
CA GLU A 111 -1.68 -15.29 -8.37
C GLU A 111 -1.03 -15.24 -9.76
N PHE A 112 -0.99 -14.02 -10.32
CA PHE A 112 -0.24 -13.70 -11.53
C PHE A 112 0.88 -12.74 -11.18
N ASN A 113 2.11 -13.08 -11.59
CA ASN A 113 3.27 -12.22 -11.42
C ASN A 113 3.91 -11.88 -12.76
N TYR A 114 4.30 -10.62 -12.94
CA TYR A 114 5.05 -10.14 -14.08
C TYR A 114 6.30 -9.40 -13.60
N VAL A 115 7.48 -9.88 -14.01
CA VAL A 115 8.77 -9.30 -13.58
C VAL A 115 9.03 -8.00 -14.33
N LEU A 116 9.17 -6.92 -13.57
CA LEU A 116 9.43 -5.57 -14.07
C LEU A 116 10.92 -5.23 -14.10
N GLU A 117 11.70 -5.80 -13.17
CA GLU A 117 13.12 -5.48 -13.00
C GLU A 117 13.83 -6.63 -12.28
N GLY A 118 15.04 -6.96 -12.72
CA GLY A 118 15.90 -7.95 -12.07
C GLY A 118 15.50 -9.39 -12.41
N SER A 119 15.94 -10.32 -11.55
CA SER A 119 15.65 -11.75 -11.69
C SER A 119 15.30 -12.33 -10.33
N LEU A 120 14.34 -13.23 -10.31
CA LEU A 120 13.94 -13.93 -9.10
C LEU A 120 13.82 -15.43 -9.34
N LYS A 121 13.98 -16.21 -8.26
CA LYS A 121 13.61 -17.61 -8.24
C LYS A 121 12.33 -17.76 -7.43
N ILE A 122 11.33 -18.36 -8.01
CA ILE A 122 10.09 -18.73 -7.34
C ILE A 122 10.11 -20.23 -7.01
N TYR A 123 9.76 -20.54 -5.78
CA TYR A 123 9.54 -21.90 -5.28
C TYR A 123 8.04 -22.12 -5.20
N ILE A 124 7.52 -23.11 -5.93
CA ILE A 124 6.09 -23.47 -5.88
C ILE A 124 5.99 -24.97 -5.81
N HIS A 125 5.38 -25.50 -4.74
CA HIS A 125 5.27 -26.92 -4.48
C HIS A 125 6.68 -27.57 -4.51
N ASN A 126 7.01 -28.38 -5.50
CA ASN A 126 8.31 -29.03 -5.68
C ASN A 126 9.13 -28.45 -6.83
N ASN A 127 8.73 -27.29 -7.36
CA ASN A 127 9.38 -26.66 -8.50
C ASN A 127 10.18 -25.45 -8.07
N GLU A 128 11.33 -25.26 -8.70
CA GLU A 128 12.14 -24.05 -8.66
C GLU A 128 12.16 -23.45 -10.06
N ILE A 129 11.67 -22.25 -10.22
CA ILE A 129 11.53 -21.58 -11.51
C ILE A 129 12.25 -20.25 -11.44
N VAL A 130 13.14 -19.99 -12.40
CA VAL A 130 13.81 -18.69 -12.53
C VAL A 130 13.01 -17.83 -13.50
N LEU A 131 12.72 -16.61 -13.07
CA LEU A 131 12.04 -15.60 -13.89
C LEU A 131 12.95 -14.39 -14.01
N ASN A 132 13.05 -13.89 -15.24
CA ASN A 132 13.81 -12.69 -15.57
C ASN A 132 12.88 -11.54 -15.96
N GLU A 133 13.41 -10.35 -16.11
CA GLU A 133 12.66 -9.18 -16.58
C GLU A 133 11.87 -9.51 -17.87
N GLY A 134 10.57 -9.21 -17.85
CA GLY A 134 9.62 -9.52 -18.93
C GLY A 134 8.94 -10.89 -18.81
N ASP A 135 9.43 -11.78 -17.95
CA ASP A 135 8.78 -13.07 -17.72
C ASP A 135 7.53 -12.93 -16.83
N SER A 136 6.59 -13.85 -17.01
CA SER A 136 5.41 -13.93 -16.18
C SER A 136 5.10 -15.36 -15.74
N ILE A 137 4.41 -15.49 -14.64
CA ILE A 137 3.90 -16.77 -14.13
C ILE A 137 2.48 -16.59 -13.60
N PHE A 138 1.65 -17.61 -13.80
CA PHE A 138 0.31 -17.72 -13.22
C PHE A 138 0.21 -19.05 -12.49
N PHE A 139 -0.23 -19.02 -11.23
CA PHE A 139 -0.29 -20.23 -10.41
C PHE A 139 -1.42 -20.22 -9.38
N ASP A 140 -1.77 -21.40 -8.90
CA ASP A 140 -2.67 -21.60 -7.78
C ASP A 140 -1.92 -21.29 -6.46
N SER A 141 -2.27 -20.19 -5.83
CA SER A 141 -1.63 -19.69 -4.61
C SER A 141 -1.97 -20.46 -3.33
N THR A 142 -2.86 -21.44 -3.40
CA THR A 142 -3.08 -22.40 -2.31
C THR A 142 -1.88 -23.32 -2.10
N HIS A 143 -1.06 -23.53 -3.13
CA HIS A 143 0.24 -24.20 -3.02
C HIS A 143 1.27 -23.30 -2.34
N ARG A 144 2.05 -23.88 -1.43
CA ARG A 144 3.11 -23.14 -0.74
C ARG A 144 4.13 -22.63 -1.74
N HIS A 145 4.42 -21.33 -1.66
CA HIS A 145 5.33 -20.65 -2.55
C HIS A 145 6.18 -19.62 -1.81
N ALA A 146 7.35 -19.31 -2.37
CA ALA A 146 8.26 -18.26 -1.91
C ALA A 146 9.07 -17.74 -3.07
N MET A 147 9.63 -16.54 -2.93
CA MET A 147 10.47 -15.91 -3.93
C MET A 147 11.76 -15.43 -3.31
N VAL A 148 12.84 -15.48 -4.06
CA VAL A 148 14.13 -14.90 -3.66
C VAL A 148 14.73 -14.15 -4.84
N ALA A 149 15.32 -13.00 -4.57
CA ALA A 149 16.03 -12.24 -5.59
C ALA A 149 17.36 -12.94 -5.94
N LEU A 150 17.78 -12.83 -7.19
CA LEU A 150 19.00 -13.42 -7.72
C LEU A 150 20.04 -12.36 -8.05
N ASN A 151 21.28 -12.80 -8.27
CA ASN A 151 22.40 -11.97 -8.75
C ASN A 151 22.77 -10.82 -7.81
N ASP A 152 22.54 -10.96 -6.49
CA ASP A 152 22.81 -9.93 -5.47
C ASP A 152 22.17 -8.58 -5.80
N LYS A 153 21.04 -8.57 -6.49
CA LYS A 153 20.28 -7.39 -6.88
C LYS A 153 18.81 -7.54 -6.50
N PRO A 154 18.13 -6.45 -6.16
CA PRO A 154 16.68 -6.48 -5.96
C PRO A 154 15.96 -6.94 -7.22
N ALA A 155 14.87 -7.66 -7.04
CA ALA A 155 13.91 -7.97 -8.10
C ALA A 155 12.58 -7.27 -7.81
N LYS A 156 11.94 -6.75 -8.86
CA LYS A 156 10.66 -6.05 -8.77
C LYS A 156 9.66 -6.71 -9.70
N PHE A 157 8.46 -6.96 -9.21
CA PHE A 157 7.40 -7.53 -10.02
C PHE A 157 6.02 -6.98 -9.63
N LEU A 158 5.10 -7.05 -10.59
CA LEU A 158 3.68 -6.80 -10.38
C LEU A 158 3.04 -8.12 -9.96
N ALA A 159 2.34 -8.13 -8.82
CA ALA A 159 1.53 -9.25 -8.36
C ALA A 159 0.05 -8.90 -8.45
N ILE A 160 -0.75 -9.82 -9.02
CA ILE A 160 -2.21 -9.73 -9.09
C ILE A 160 -2.75 -10.99 -8.42
N ILE A 161 -3.50 -10.82 -7.33
CA ILE A 161 -4.12 -11.90 -6.57
C ILE A 161 -5.63 -11.86 -6.83
N ILE A 162 -6.19 -13.00 -7.22
CA ILE A 162 -7.60 -13.14 -7.64
C ILE A 162 -8.32 -14.11 -6.70
#